data_708ed859073fb841172192fe23265920
#
_entry.id   708ed859073fb841172192fe23265920
#
_cell.length_a   1.000
_cell.length_b   1.000
_cell.length_c   1.000
_cell.angle_alpha   90.00
_cell.angle_beta   90.00
_cell.angle_gamma   90.00
#
_symmetry.space_group_name_H-M   'P 1'
#
loop_
_entity.id
_entity.type
_entity.pdbx_description
1 polymer ?
#
loop_
_entity_poly.entity_id
_entity_poly.type
_entity_poly.pdbx_seq_one_letter_code
_entity_poly.pdbx_strand_id
1 'polypeptide(L)'
;MPAVMTNALPVAASSESVLVRIIQRGIVALDRIPHWFIALAARVFPAAVFWQSGETKVAGWHLKPSAIVLFENEYQLPRLDPTIAAYISAFSEHFFPVLLVIGLATRLSALALLCMTAVIEIFVYPGAWPTHGVWVTCFLVLIARGPGLLSLDHLIARKFH
;
A
#
# COMPACT_ATOMS: atom_id res chain seq x y z
N MET A 1 -18.51 -73.79 13.24
CA MET A 1 -17.69 -72.57 13.35
C MET A 1 -18.59 -71.37 13.31
N PRO A 2 -18.76 -70.61 14.41
CA PRO A 2 -19.64 -69.43 14.44
C PRO A 2 -18.88 -68.21 13.87
N ALA A 3 -19.56 -67.47 13.00
CA ALA A 3 -19.09 -66.24 12.43
C ALA A 3 -19.02 -65.13 13.49
N VAL A 4 -17.85 -64.54 13.67
CA VAL A 4 -17.65 -63.35 14.54
C VAL A 4 -18.19 -62.11 13.79
N MET A 5 -19.36 -61.66 14.22
CA MET A 5 -19.87 -60.35 13.81
C MET A 5 -19.03 -59.27 14.53
N THR A 6 -18.15 -58.63 13.76
CA THR A 6 -17.45 -57.43 14.21
C THR A 6 -18.42 -56.25 14.14
N ASN A 7 -19.03 -55.90 15.26
CA ASN A 7 -19.76 -54.65 15.43
C ASN A 7 -18.74 -53.49 15.35
N ALA A 8 -18.58 -52.89 14.17
CA ALA A 8 -17.92 -51.62 14.03
C ALA A 8 -18.80 -50.54 14.70
N LEU A 9 -18.36 -50.04 15.84
CA LEU A 9 -18.96 -48.88 16.48
C LEU A 9 -18.97 -47.72 15.51
N PRO A 10 -20.08 -46.98 15.33
CA PRO A 10 -20.08 -45.79 14.54
C PRO A 10 -19.08 -44.79 15.16
N VAL A 11 -18.09 -44.38 14.36
CA VAL A 11 -17.21 -43.26 14.69
C VAL A 11 -18.11 -42.07 14.97
N ALA A 12 -18.20 -41.68 16.25
CA ALA A 12 -18.94 -40.51 16.67
C ALA A 12 -18.50 -39.33 15.82
N ALA A 13 -19.37 -38.83 14.98
CA ALA A 13 -19.17 -37.58 14.28
C ALA A 13 -18.86 -36.52 15.35
N SER A 14 -17.60 -36.07 15.40
CA SER A 14 -17.17 -35.04 16.34
C SER A 14 -18.10 -33.85 16.17
N SER A 15 -18.91 -33.57 17.19
CA SER A 15 -19.75 -32.40 17.24
C SER A 15 -18.79 -31.19 17.25
N GLU A 16 -18.49 -30.63 16.08
CA GLU A 16 -17.78 -29.36 16.03
C GLU A 16 -18.46 -28.40 16.97
N SER A 17 -17.72 -27.88 17.95
CA SER A 17 -18.28 -26.97 18.92
C SER A 17 -18.90 -25.77 18.21
N VAL A 18 -20.00 -25.24 18.71
CA VAL A 18 -20.69 -24.06 18.16
C VAL A 18 -19.68 -22.92 17.94
N LEU A 19 -18.69 -22.81 18.83
CA LEU A 19 -17.60 -21.84 18.74
C LEU A 19 -16.76 -22.03 17.48
N VAL A 20 -16.35 -23.26 17.14
CA VAL A 20 -15.58 -23.55 15.91
C VAL A 20 -16.36 -23.14 14.68
N ARG A 21 -17.65 -23.44 14.60
CA ARG A 21 -18.52 -23.02 13.49
C ARG A 21 -18.66 -21.50 13.36
N ILE A 22 -18.74 -20.78 14.49
CA ILE A 22 -18.80 -19.31 14.48
C ILE A 22 -17.48 -18.74 13.97
N ILE A 23 -16.34 -19.25 14.46
CA ILE A 23 -15.01 -18.82 14.02
C ILE A 23 -14.83 -19.08 12.51
N GLN A 24 -15.14 -20.29 12.04
CA GLN A 24 -15.04 -20.64 10.63
C GLN A 24 -15.92 -19.75 9.73
N ARG A 25 -17.15 -19.46 10.14
CA ARG A 25 -18.03 -18.52 9.43
C ARG A 25 -17.44 -17.11 9.39
N GLY A 26 -16.84 -16.66 10.49
CA GLY A 26 -16.13 -15.38 10.55
C GLY A 26 -14.96 -15.34 9.57
N ILE A 27 -14.10 -16.36 9.55
CA ILE A 27 -12.97 -16.47 8.62
C ILE A 27 -13.46 -16.42 7.16
N VAL A 28 -14.45 -17.28 6.81
CA VAL A 28 -15.03 -17.29 5.45
C VAL A 28 -15.64 -15.94 5.06
N ALA A 29 -16.22 -15.20 6.00
CA ALA A 29 -16.74 -13.87 5.73
C ALA A 29 -15.61 -12.86 5.44
N LEU A 30 -14.50 -12.93 6.19
CA LEU A 30 -13.33 -12.09 5.98
C LEU A 30 -12.60 -12.42 4.66
N ASP A 31 -12.53 -13.69 4.27
CA ASP A 31 -11.95 -14.12 2.99
C ASP A 31 -12.72 -13.57 1.77
N ARG A 32 -13.96 -13.10 1.98
CA ARG A 32 -14.76 -12.45 0.94
C ARG A 32 -14.40 -10.99 0.70
N ILE A 33 -13.51 -10.39 1.52
CA ILE A 33 -13.04 -9.02 1.29
C ILE A 33 -12.32 -9.00 -0.06
N PRO A 34 -12.86 -8.30 -1.08
CA PRO A 34 -12.31 -8.38 -2.42
C PRO A 34 -10.98 -7.61 -2.49
N HIS A 35 -10.03 -8.14 -3.24
CA HIS A 35 -8.73 -7.50 -3.44
C HIS A 35 -8.85 -6.06 -3.95
N TRP A 36 -9.81 -5.74 -4.82
CA TRP A 36 -9.98 -4.39 -5.36
C TRP A 36 -10.23 -3.34 -4.27
N PHE A 37 -10.92 -3.72 -3.18
CA PHE A 37 -11.20 -2.82 -2.06
C PHE A 37 -9.90 -2.53 -1.26
N ILE A 38 -9.11 -3.58 -0.97
CA ILE A 38 -7.81 -3.44 -0.31
C ILE A 38 -6.85 -2.62 -1.17
N ALA A 39 -6.79 -2.90 -2.48
CA ALA A 39 -5.96 -2.18 -3.42
C ALA A 39 -6.37 -0.69 -3.54
N LEU A 40 -7.67 -0.39 -3.54
CA LEU A 40 -8.16 0.99 -3.55
C LEU A 40 -7.72 1.74 -2.29
N ALA A 41 -7.89 1.15 -1.11
CA ALA A 41 -7.43 1.73 0.14
C ALA A 41 -5.91 1.95 0.14
N ALA A 42 -5.13 0.96 -0.29
CA ALA A 42 -3.68 1.04 -0.38
C ALA A 42 -3.19 2.10 -1.40
N ARG A 43 -4.01 2.49 -2.37
CA ARG A 43 -3.72 3.60 -3.30
C ARG A 43 -4.07 4.96 -2.70
N VAL A 44 -5.29 5.08 -2.15
CA VAL A 44 -5.84 6.39 -1.77
C VAL A 44 -5.17 6.95 -0.50
N PHE A 45 -5.02 6.14 0.54
CA PHE A 45 -4.51 6.65 1.82
C PHE A 45 -3.05 7.13 1.76
N PRO A 46 -2.09 6.35 1.24
CA PRO A 46 -0.74 6.87 1.10
C PRO A 46 -0.65 8.03 0.10
N ALA A 47 -1.42 7.99 -0.99
CA ALA A 47 -1.46 9.08 -1.95
C ALA A 47 -1.90 10.40 -1.30
N ALA A 48 -2.90 10.37 -0.42
CA ALA A 48 -3.33 11.56 0.31
C ALA A 48 -2.23 12.13 1.22
N VAL A 49 -1.45 11.26 1.87
CA VAL A 49 -0.33 11.69 2.73
C VAL A 49 0.74 12.39 1.89
N PHE A 50 1.17 11.77 0.78
CA PHE A 50 2.18 12.35 -0.09
C PHE A 50 1.71 13.64 -0.76
N TRP A 51 0.44 13.71 -1.19
CA TRP A 51 -0.15 14.93 -1.72
C TRP A 51 -0.11 16.06 -0.70
N GLN A 52 -0.54 15.83 0.55
CA GLN A 52 -0.48 16.82 1.62
C GLN A 52 0.95 17.28 1.90
N SER A 53 1.92 16.35 1.84
CA SER A 53 3.33 16.69 1.97
C SER A 53 3.80 17.62 0.83
N GLY A 54 3.40 17.32 -0.40
CA GLY A 54 3.69 18.17 -1.57
C GLY A 54 3.14 19.59 -1.43
N GLU A 55 1.89 19.73 -0.98
CA GLU A 55 1.24 21.04 -0.75
C GLU A 55 2.01 21.93 0.24
N THR A 56 2.75 21.36 1.18
CA THR A 56 3.61 22.14 2.07
C THR A 56 4.74 22.84 1.34
N LYS A 57 5.20 22.28 0.22
CA LYS A 57 6.39 22.70 -0.52
C LYS A 57 6.10 23.70 -1.65
N VAL A 58 4.84 23.82 -2.07
CA VAL A 58 4.45 24.67 -3.21
C VAL A 58 3.48 25.78 -2.81
N ALA A 59 3.53 26.90 -3.55
CA ALA A 59 2.52 27.96 -3.54
C ALA A 59 2.02 28.13 -4.97
N GLY A 60 0.84 27.58 -5.26
CA GLY A 60 0.37 27.43 -6.63
C GLY A 60 1.33 26.54 -7.45
N TRP A 61 1.90 27.09 -8.52
CA TRP A 61 2.83 26.36 -9.40
C TRP A 61 4.32 26.61 -9.08
N HIS A 62 4.61 27.33 -8.00
CA HIS A 62 5.98 27.69 -7.63
C HIS A 62 6.41 27.01 -6.34
N LEU A 63 7.67 26.58 -6.32
CA LEU A 63 8.30 26.06 -5.10
C LEU A 63 8.46 27.19 -4.08
N LYS A 64 8.06 26.95 -2.84
CA LYS A 64 8.25 27.91 -1.74
C LYS A 64 9.73 28.02 -1.38
N PRO A 65 10.27 29.22 -1.12
CA PRO A 65 11.63 29.36 -0.61
C PRO A 65 11.87 28.56 0.69
N SER A 66 10.85 28.43 1.53
CA SER A 66 10.90 27.63 2.76
C SER A 66 11.15 26.14 2.49
N ALA A 67 10.70 25.61 1.34
CA ALA A 67 10.98 24.24 0.96
C ALA A 67 12.47 24.04 0.66
N ILE A 68 13.15 24.98 -0.01
CA ILE A 68 14.58 24.91 -0.27
C ILE A 68 15.35 24.94 1.05
N VAL A 69 15.00 25.86 1.96
CA VAL A 69 15.59 25.97 3.29
C VAL A 69 15.43 24.67 4.10
N LEU A 70 14.29 23.99 3.96
CA LEU A 70 14.03 22.70 4.59
C LEU A 70 15.03 21.63 4.10
N PHE A 71 15.29 21.57 2.79
CA PHE A 71 16.25 20.62 2.22
C PHE A 71 17.70 20.98 2.54
N GLU A 72 18.03 22.26 2.71
CA GLU A 72 19.37 22.72 3.09
C GLU A 72 19.71 22.40 4.55
N ASN A 73 18.76 22.61 5.46
CA ASN A 73 19.05 22.60 6.90
C ASN A 73 18.57 21.32 7.62
N GLU A 74 17.47 20.70 7.13
CA GLU A 74 16.86 19.57 7.83
C GLU A 74 17.09 18.25 7.08
N TYR A 75 16.79 18.20 5.77
CA TYR A 75 16.86 16.95 5.01
C TYR A 75 18.29 16.58 4.61
N GLN A 76 19.14 17.54 4.30
CA GLN A 76 20.58 17.39 4.03
C GLN A 76 20.94 16.13 3.22
N LEU A 77 20.26 15.91 2.09
CA LEU A 77 20.48 14.73 1.28
C LEU A 77 21.92 14.70 0.71
N PRO A 78 22.66 13.59 0.89
CA PRO A 78 24.03 13.53 0.44
C PRO A 78 24.10 13.60 -1.11
N ARG A 79 25.06 14.39 -1.63
CA ARG A 79 25.37 14.51 -3.06
C ARG A 79 24.27 15.10 -3.94
N LEU A 80 23.19 15.60 -3.39
CA LEU A 80 22.10 16.22 -4.14
C LEU A 80 21.96 17.69 -3.74
N ASP A 81 21.93 18.58 -4.74
CA ASP A 81 21.67 20.00 -4.50
C ASP A 81 20.29 20.18 -3.84
N PRO A 82 20.17 20.97 -2.75
CA PRO A 82 18.92 21.15 -2.02
C PRO A 82 17.77 21.67 -2.88
N THR A 83 18.06 22.57 -3.81
CA THR A 83 17.05 23.13 -4.71
C THR A 83 16.51 22.05 -5.67
N ILE A 84 17.41 21.25 -6.25
CA ILE A 84 17.04 20.14 -7.13
C ILE A 84 16.25 19.10 -6.33
N ALA A 85 16.70 18.76 -5.12
CA ALA A 85 16.00 17.83 -4.24
C ALA A 85 14.57 18.29 -3.92
N ALA A 86 14.39 19.59 -3.61
CA ALA A 86 13.10 20.16 -3.30
C ALA A 86 12.15 20.11 -4.51
N TYR A 87 12.64 20.39 -5.74
CA TYR A 87 11.84 20.26 -6.96
C TYR A 87 11.45 18.82 -7.26
N ILE A 88 12.39 17.86 -7.17
CA ILE A 88 12.11 16.44 -7.39
C ILE A 88 11.08 15.94 -6.37
N SER A 89 11.23 16.33 -5.10
CA SER A 89 10.30 15.96 -4.04
C SER A 89 8.90 16.51 -4.31
N ALA A 90 8.79 17.82 -4.53
CA ALA A 90 7.52 18.48 -4.79
C ALA A 90 6.80 17.89 -6.03
N PHE A 91 7.53 17.65 -7.12
CA PHE A 91 6.99 17.00 -8.32
C PHE A 91 6.50 15.57 -8.00
N SER A 92 7.35 14.77 -7.37
CA SER A 92 7.04 13.36 -7.07
C SER A 92 5.83 13.21 -6.15
N GLU A 93 5.72 14.09 -5.16
CA GLU A 93 4.63 14.13 -4.17
C GLU A 93 3.28 14.58 -4.75
N HIS A 94 3.26 15.16 -5.94
CA HIS A 94 2.01 15.46 -6.67
C HIS A 94 1.76 14.44 -7.78
N PHE A 95 2.77 14.12 -8.56
CA PHE A 95 2.64 13.30 -9.77
C PHE A 95 2.25 11.84 -9.45
N PHE A 96 3.05 11.16 -8.61
CA PHE A 96 2.80 9.75 -8.32
C PHE A 96 1.51 9.50 -7.51
N PRO A 97 1.11 10.34 -6.54
CA PRO A 97 -0.18 10.21 -5.88
C PRO A 97 -1.37 10.29 -6.84
N VAL A 98 -1.34 11.20 -7.81
CA VAL A 98 -2.39 11.27 -8.84
C VAL A 98 -2.47 9.96 -9.62
N LEU A 99 -1.33 9.45 -10.10
CA LEU A 99 -1.27 8.17 -10.81
C LEU A 99 -1.77 7.01 -9.95
N LEU A 100 -1.44 6.98 -8.66
CA LEU A 100 -1.94 5.97 -7.73
C LEU A 100 -3.47 6.03 -7.59
N VAL A 101 -4.03 7.21 -7.35
CA VAL A 101 -5.49 7.36 -7.15
C VAL A 101 -6.25 6.90 -8.37
N ILE A 102 -5.86 7.34 -9.57
CA ILE A 102 -6.52 6.91 -10.82
C ILE A 102 -6.19 5.46 -11.20
N GLY A 103 -5.15 4.89 -10.62
CA GLY A 103 -4.71 3.51 -10.90
C GLY A 103 -4.05 3.35 -12.24
N LEU A 104 -3.22 4.31 -12.64
CA LEU A 104 -2.44 4.28 -13.89
C LEU A 104 -0.96 4.09 -13.56
N ALA A 105 -0.31 3.15 -14.26
CA ALA A 105 1.07 2.74 -13.98
C ALA A 105 1.30 2.47 -12.48
N THR A 106 0.33 1.87 -11.82
CA THR A 106 0.23 1.77 -10.37
C THR A 106 1.47 1.15 -9.73
N ARG A 107 2.01 0.09 -10.33
CA ARG A 107 3.20 -0.60 -9.78
C ARG A 107 4.44 0.29 -9.81
N LEU A 108 4.62 1.07 -10.89
CA LEU A 108 5.74 2.01 -11.01
C LEU A 108 5.58 3.17 -10.03
N SER A 109 4.37 3.72 -9.91
CA SER A 109 4.08 4.81 -8.96
C SER A 109 4.28 4.37 -7.51
N ALA A 110 3.82 3.16 -7.17
CA ALA A 110 4.04 2.57 -5.86
C ALA A 110 5.54 2.33 -5.58
N LEU A 111 6.30 1.87 -6.58
CA LEU A 111 7.74 1.69 -6.45
C LEU A 111 8.46 3.03 -6.27
N ALA A 112 8.10 4.06 -7.02
CA ALA A 112 8.68 5.40 -6.89
C ALA A 112 8.44 5.98 -5.48
N LEU A 113 7.20 5.91 -4.97
CA LEU A 113 6.88 6.38 -3.62
C LEU A 113 7.49 5.50 -2.52
N LEU A 114 7.67 4.20 -2.77
CA LEU A 114 8.41 3.31 -1.87
C LEU A 114 9.89 3.73 -1.77
N CYS A 115 10.54 4.01 -2.90
CA CYS A 115 11.91 4.53 -2.91
C CYS A 115 12.01 5.87 -2.19
N MET A 116 11.05 6.76 -2.41
CA MET A 116 10.98 8.05 -1.71
C MET A 116 10.81 7.86 -0.19
N THR A 117 9.92 6.96 0.23
CA THR A 117 9.76 6.59 1.64
C THR A 117 11.06 6.07 2.25
N ALA A 118 11.81 5.24 1.51
CA ALA A 118 13.10 4.73 1.97
C ALA A 118 14.14 5.86 2.13
N VAL A 119 14.18 6.83 1.22
CA VAL A 119 15.05 8.01 1.35
C VAL A 119 14.68 8.83 2.59
N ILE A 120 13.38 9.08 2.81
CA ILE A 120 12.90 9.82 3.98
C ILE A 120 13.25 9.08 5.28
N GLU A 121 13.04 7.77 5.33
CA GLU A 121 13.36 6.95 6.50
C GLU A 121 14.86 6.95 6.82
N ILE A 122 15.72 6.83 5.81
CA ILE A 122 17.16 6.67 6.02
C ILE A 122 17.84 8.01 6.35
N PHE A 123 17.43 9.09 5.68
CA PHE A 123 18.17 10.36 5.71
C PHE A 123 17.45 11.47 6.48
N VAL A 124 16.14 11.41 6.63
CA VAL A 124 15.35 12.52 7.17
C VAL A 124 14.78 12.18 8.55
N TYR A 125 13.99 11.11 8.63
CA TYR A 125 13.28 10.74 9.85
C TYR A 125 13.45 9.26 10.21
N PRO A 126 14.65 8.81 10.61
CA PRO A 126 14.94 7.39 10.88
C PRO A 126 14.13 6.80 12.06
N GLY A 127 13.50 7.65 12.87
CA GLY A 127 12.60 7.23 13.95
C GLY A 127 11.13 7.08 13.54
N ALA A 128 10.76 7.41 12.31
CA ALA A 128 9.36 7.39 11.84
C ALA A 128 8.96 6.03 11.23
N TRP A 129 9.78 5.00 11.39
CA TRP A 129 9.54 3.65 10.84
C TRP A 129 8.15 3.06 11.14
N PRO A 130 7.47 3.32 12.29
CA PRO A 130 6.13 2.80 12.50
C PRO A 130 5.11 3.36 11.49
N THR A 131 5.22 4.64 11.14
CA THR A 131 4.38 5.31 10.14
C THR A 131 4.79 4.92 8.73
N HIS A 132 6.08 5.00 8.42
CA HIS A 132 6.61 4.66 7.10
C HIS A 132 6.40 3.19 6.78
N GLY A 133 6.46 2.28 7.75
CA GLY A 133 6.18 0.86 7.59
C GLY A 133 4.75 0.57 7.11
N VAL A 134 3.77 1.38 7.52
CA VAL A 134 2.39 1.27 7.01
C VAL A 134 2.34 1.64 5.53
N TRP A 135 3.01 2.73 5.12
CA TRP A 135 3.07 3.11 3.70
C TRP A 135 3.80 2.07 2.86
N VAL A 136 4.94 1.57 3.35
CA VAL A 136 5.70 0.48 2.72
C VAL A 136 4.80 -0.73 2.49
N THR A 137 4.02 -1.14 3.49
CA THR A 137 3.09 -2.26 3.38
C THR A 137 2.05 -2.03 2.28
N CYS A 138 1.45 -0.83 2.21
CA CYS A 138 0.52 -0.47 1.16
C CYS A 138 1.17 -0.55 -0.24
N PHE A 139 2.36 0.02 -0.40
CA PHE A 139 3.08 -0.02 -1.68
C PHE A 139 3.48 -1.43 -2.08
N LEU A 140 3.94 -2.27 -1.14
CA LEU A 140 4.26 -3.68 -1.42
C LEU A 140 3.03 -4.47 -1.87
N VAL A 141 1.86 -4.25 -1.28
CA VAL A 141 0.60 -4.86 -1.72
C VAL A 141 0.30 -4.46 -3.18
N LEU A 142 0.44 -3.19 -3.53
CA LEU A 142 0.20 -2.70 -4.89
C LEU A 142 1.21 -3.24 -5.91
N ILE A 143 2.49 -3.31 -5.54
CA ILE A 143 3.55 -3.87 -6.40
C ILE A 143 3.31 -5.36 -6.63
N ALA A 144 3.01 -6.12 -5.58
CA ALA A 144 2.85 -7.57 -5.65
C ALA A 144 1.52 -7.98 -6.31
N ARG A 145 0.41 -7.41 -5.87
CA ARG A 145 -0.96 -7.82 -6.24
C ARG A 145 -1.59 -6.96 -7.33
N GLY A 146 -1.01 -5.78 -7.63
CA GLY A 146 -1.53 -4.85 -8.62
C GLY A 146 -2.66 -3.95 -8.12
N PRO A 147 -3.19 -3.09 -9.01
CA PRO A 147 -4.07 -1.98 -8.67
C PRO A 147 -5.52 -2.35 -8.31
N GLY A 148 -5.93 -3.59 -8.58
CA GLY A 148 -7.33 -4.02 -8.44
C GLY A 148 -8.23 -3.63 -9.62
N LEU A 149 -9.49 -4.07 -9.57
CA LEU A 149 -10.45 -3.90 -10.66
C LEU A 149 -10.81 -2.43 -10.94
N LEU A 150 -10.84 -1.59 -9.92
CA LEU A 150 -11.15 -0.16 -10.01
C LEU A 150 -9.89 0.66 -10.32
N SER A 151 -9.32 0.46 -11.52
CA SER A 151 -8.08 1.14 -11.95
C SER A 151 -8.05 1.27 -13.47
N LEU A 152 -7.37 2.32 -13.95
CA LEU A 152 -7.12 2.49 -15.39
C LEU A 152 -6.24 1.37 -15.94
N ASP A 153 -5.24 0.89 -15.19
CA ASP A 153 -4.40 -0.24 -15.59
C ASP A 153 -5.26 -1.47 -15.90
N HIS A 154 -6.30 -1.75 -15.10
CA HIS A 154 -7.20 -2.86 -15.34
C HIS A 154 -8.06 -2.66 -16.61
N LEU A 155 -8.57 -1.45 -16.82
CA LEU A 155 -9.36 -1.13 -18.01
C LEU A 155 -8.53 -1.25 -19.29
N ILE A 156 -7.28 -0.79 -19.24
CA ILE A 156 -6.33 -0.90 -20.35
C ILE A 156 -6.03 -2.38 -20.62
N ALA A 157 -5.67 -3.14 -19.58
CA ALA A 157 -5.36 -4.57 -19.73
C ALA A 157 -6.52 -5.36 -20.37
N ARG A 158 -7.77 -5.08 -19.99
CA ARG A 158 -8.95 -5.70 -20.61
C ARG A 158 -9.14 -5.40 -22.10
N LYS A 159 -8.60 -4.30 -22.59
CA LYS A 159 -8.71 -3.92 -24.01
C LYS A 159 -7.68 -4.67 -24.89
N PHE A 160 -6.60 -5.15 -24.29
CA PHE A 160 -5.51 -5.81 -25.02
C PHE A 160 -5.44 -7.34 -24.78
N HIS A 161 -6.39 -7.89 -24.01
CA HIS A 161 -6.65 -9.32 -23.84
C HIS A 161 -8.05 -9.67 -24.36
#